data_b949b0b66cab31824eb8ad16b9987c31
#
_entry.id   b949b0b66cab31824eb8ad16b9987c31
#
_cell.length_a   1.000
_cell.length_b   1.000
_cell.length_c   1.000
_cell.angle_alpha   90.00
_cell.angle_beta   90.00
_cell.angle_gamma   90.00
#
_symmetry.space_group_name_H-M   'P 1'
#
loop_
_entity.id
_entity.type
_entity.pdbx_description
1 polymer ?
#
loop_
_entity_poly.entity_id
_entity_poly.type
_entity_poly.pdbx_seq_one_letter_code
_entity_poly.pdbx_strand_id
1 'polypeptide(L)'
;MKKMGFLFWAVIAIIVMTNSLSAKDPNILRKIVFEKCLPNYKKDQNPCIEVKPNAGYVVLKDINGPLQYLLMPTTHISGIESPLLLDPSTPNFFWLSWQARDFMSQKYGKPIPDRAISLTINSRKGRSQNHLHIHISCISPEACKRLDNNLKNINSRWSPLPGGLNGHKYLARRVTESELAQKSPFVMLAKEVPGAHKRMGDYGLAVVQQNDNSFVLLATQFNPLTSNRASAEEIQDHECEILN
;
A
#
# COMPACT_ATOMS: atom_id res chain seq x y z
N MET A 1 69.39 4.62 -46.11
CA MET A 1 67.94 4.58 -46.32
C MET A 1 67.28 4.32 -44.95
N LYS A 2 66.79 5.35 -44.31
CA LYS A 2 66.14 5.23 -42.98
C LYS A 2 64.61 5.06 -43.13
N LYS A 3 64.08 3.96 -42.64
CA LYS A 3 62.64 3.72 -42.60
C LYS A 3 62.10 4.38 -41.29
N MET A 4 61.24 5.35 -41.45
CA MET A 4 60.55 6.05 -40.40
C MET A 4 59.22 5.32 -40.14
N GLY A 5 59.09 4.68 -38.98
CA GLY A 5 57.85 4.02 -38.56
C GLY A 5 56.88 5.02 -37.92
N PHE A 6 55.70 5.12 -38.48
CA PHE A 6 54.58 5.87 -37.90
C PHE A 6 53.88 5.03 -36.81
N LEU A 7 53.97 5.46 -35.57
CA LEU A 7 53.13 4.93 -34.49
C LEU A 7 51.78 5.62 -34.54
N PHE A 8 50.73 4.86 -34.86
CA PHE A 8 49.33 5.30 -34.69
C PHE A 8 48.90 5.09 -33.24
N TRP A 9 48.67 6.17 -32.54
CA TRP A 9 48.00 6.15 -31.23
C TRP A 9 46.47 6.13 -31.45
N ALA A 10 45.83 5.00 -31.19
CA ALA A 10 44.38 4.90 -31.13
C ALA A 10 43.89 5.38 -29.73
N VAL A 11 43.29 6.56 -29.68
CA VAL A 11 42.59 7.07 -28.47
C VAL A 11 41.23 6.41 -28.45
N ILE A 12 41.06 5.42 -27.57
CA ILE A 12 39.73 4.84 -27.26
C ILE A 12 39.03 5.80 -26.33
N ALA A 13 38.08 6.59 -26.82
CA ALA A 13 37.17 7.38 -26.04
C ALA A 13 36.10 6.44 -25.42
N ILE A 14 36.28 6.12 -24.16
CA ILE A 14 35.21 5.42 -23.35
C ILE A 14 34.12 6.44 -23.08
N ILE A 15 33.03 6.37 -23.85
CA ILE A 15 31.80 7.11 -23.54
C ILE A 15 31.11 6.38 -22.37
N VAL A 16 31.33 6.87 -21.15
CA VAL A 16 30.55 6.47 -19.96
C VAL A 16 29.17 7.08 -20.11
N MET A 17 28.23 6.31 -20.64
CA MET A 17 26.81 6.67 -20.54
C MET A 17 26.40 6.58 -19.08
N THR A 18 26.41 7.69 -18.37
CA THR A 18 25.78 7.82 -17.09
C THR A 18 24.27 7.82 -17.30
N ASN A 19 23.65 6.65 -17.22
CA ASN A 19 22.21 6.56 -17.00
C ASN A 19 21.90 7.22 -15.65
N SER A 20 21.57 8.52 -15.66
CA SER A 20 20.98 9.15 -14.51
C SER A 20 19.62 8.49 -14.27
N LEU A 21 19.54 7.53 -13.32
CA LEU A 21 18.26 7.13 -12.75
C LEU A 21 17.65 8.41 -12.15
N SER A 22 16.73 9.02 -12.88
CA SER A 22 15.90 10.11 -12.33
C SER A 22 15.13 9.52 -11.16
N ALA A 23 15.51 9.90 -9.94
CA ALA A 23 14.78 9.49 -8.74
C ALA A 23 13.33 9.97 -8.90
N LYS A 24 12.37 9.04 -8.85
CA LYS A 24 10.95 9.39 -8.93
C LYS A 24 10.64 10.39 -7.82
N ASP A 25 9.95 11.49 -8.14
CA ASP A 25 9.55 12.50 -7.15
C ASP A 25 8.70 11.83 -6.04
N PRO A 26 9.18 11.81 -4.77
CA PRO A 26 8.46 11.16 -3.68
C PRO A 26 7.19 11.91 -3.27
N ASN A 27 6.89 13.06 -3.88
CA ASN A 27 5.72 13.87 -3.59
C ASN A 27 4.69 13.90 -4.73
N ILE A 28 4.83 13.02 -5.75
CA ILE A 28 3.95 13.06 -6.92
C ILE A 28 2.47 12.82 -6.54
N LEU A 29 2.19 11.88 -5.64
CA LEU A 29 0.82 11.61 -5.19
C LEU A 29 0.24 12.83 -4.46
N ARG A 30 1.02 13.50 -3.62
CA ARG A 30 0.60 14.73 -2.96
C ARG A 30 0.25 15.82 -3.97
N LYS A 31 1.11 16.03 -4.99
CA LYS A 31 0.84 16.99 -6.06
C LYS A 31 -0.42 16.65 -6.83
N ILE A 32 -0.66 15.37 -7.14
CA ILE A 32 -1.88 14.92 -7.79
C ILE A 32 -3.10 15.32 -6.97
N VAL A 33 -3.12 15.04 -5.66
CA VAL A 33 -4.25 15.37 -4.80
C VAL A 33 -4.49 16.88 -4.73
N PHE A 34 -3.46 17.67 -4.38
CA PHE A 34 -3.64 19.08 -4.06
C PHE A 34 -3.63 20.02 -5.28
N GLU A 35 -2.91 19.66 -6.34
CA GLU A 35 -2.76 20.52 -7.52
C GLU A 35 -3.69 20.12 -8.68
N LYS A 36 -4.29 18.91 -8.61
CA LYS A 36 -5.16 18.42 -9.68
C LYS A 36 -6.54 17.99 -9.16
N CYS A 37 -6.63 16.92 -8.35
CA CYS A 37 -7.92 16.35 -7.97
C CYS A 37 -8.80 17.35 -7.20
N LEU A 38 -8.27 18.01 -6.17
CA LEU A 38 -9.02 18.99 -5.39
C LEU A 38 -9.42 20.23 -6.21
N PRO A 39 -8.56 20.86 -7.01
CA PRO A 39 -8.97 21.97 -7.88
C PRO A 39 -10.01 21.57 -8.92
N ASN A 40 -9.99 20.34 -9.40
CA ASN A 40 -10.93 19.82 -10.40
C ASN A 40 -12.21 19.22 -9.81
N TYR A 41 -12.37 19.23 -8.50
CA TYR A 41 -13.49 18.59 -7.80
C TYR A 41 -14.87 18.96 -8.35
N LYS A 42 -15.10 20.23 -8.67
CA LYS A 42 -16.37 20.73 -9.21
C LYS A 42 -16.49 20.64 -10.75
N LYS A 43 -15.48 20.08 -11.40
CA LYS A 43 -15.43 19.91 -12.86
C LYS A 43 -15.57 18.42 -13.20
N ASP A 44 -14.47 17.82 -13.59
CA ASP A 44 -14.37 16.42 -14.04
C ASP A 44 -13.61 15.51 -13.07
N GLN A 45 -13.12 16.07 -11.95
CA GLN A 45 -12.33 15.41 -10.90
C GLN A 45 -10.98 14.82 -11.37
N ASN A 46 -10.64 14.96 -12.66
CA ASN A 46 -9.40 14.40 -13.21
C ASN A 46 -8.12 14.86 -12.48
N PRO A 47 -7.16 13.94 -12.25
CA PRO A 47 -7.11 12.52 -12.66
C PRO A 47 -7.75 11.55 -11.65
N CYS A 48 -8.36 12.03 -10.57
CA CYS A 48 -9.05 11.17 -9.61
C CYS A 48 -10.39 10.69 -10.17
N ILE A 49 -10.79 9.48 -9.80
CA ILE A 49 -12.09 8.90 -10.15
C ILE A 49 -13.17 9.30 -9.15
N GLU A 50 -12.76 9.62 -7.93
CA GLU A 50 -13.64 10.14 -6.88
C GLU A 50 -12.91 11.18 -6.05
N VAL A 51 -13.59 12.29 -5.74
CA VAL A 51 -13.10 13.35 -4.87
C VAL A 51 -14.17 13.71 -3.87
N LYS A 52 -13.93 13.47 -2.59
CA LYS A 52 -14.87 13.69 -1.46
C LYS A 52 -14.24 14.59 -0.39
N PRO A 53 -14.15 15.91 -0.61
CA PRO A 53 -13.47 16.82 0.32
C PRO A 53 -14.09 16.81 1.72
N ASN A 54 -15.41 16.72 1.83
CA ASN A 54 -16.11 16.69 3.12
C ASN A 54 -15.90 15.37 3.89
N ALA A 55 -15.65 14.27 3.18
CA ALA A 55 -15.29 12.98 3.79
C ALA A 55 -13.77 12.81 3.94
N GLY A 56 -12.99 13.76 3.43
CA GLY A 56 -11.55 13.86 3.64
C GLY A 56 -10.70 12.95 2.74
N TYR A 57 -11.19 12.49 1.58
CA TYR A 57 -10.42 11.58 0.72
C TYR A 57 -10.62 11.80 -0.78
N VAL A 58 -9.71 11.23 -1.55
CA VAL A 58 -9.82 11.04 -3.01
C VAL A 58 -9.47 9.59 -3.35
N VAL A 59 -9.97 9.11 -4.51
CA VAL A 59 -9.61 7.81 -5.08
C VAL A 59 -8.99 8.02 -6.45
N LEU A 60 -7.82 7.42 -6.66
CA LEU A 60 -7.06 7.48 -7.89
C LEU A 60 -6.87 6.08 -8.46
N LYS A 61 -7.04 5.90 -9.81
CA LYS A 61 -6.59 4.67 -10.47
C LYS A 61 -5.07 4.68 -10.51
N ASP A 62 -4.44 3.68 -9.88
CA ASP A 62 -2.98 3.54 -9.94
C ASP A 62 -2.50 3.21 -11.35
N ILE A 63 -1.27 3.58 -11.65
CA ILE A 63 -0.59 3.22 -12.89
C ILE A 63 -0.15 1.74 -12.90
N ASN A 64 0.00 1.12 -11.71
CA ASN A 64 0.39 -0.27 -11.56
C ASN A 64 -0.85 -1.17 -11.68
N GLY A 65 -0.75 -2.22 -12.50
CA GLY A 65 -1.79 -3.22 -12.67
C GLY A 65 -3.11 -2.70 -13.23
N PRO A 66 -3.96 -3.59 -13.76
CA PRO A 66 -5.22 -3.20 -14.38
C PRO A 66 -6.30 -2.73 -13.38
N LEU A 67 -6.30 -3.26 -12.14
CA LEU A 67 -7.39 -3.09 -11.17
C LEU A 67 -7.00 -2.37 -9.88
N GLN A 68 -5.75 -1.91 -9.73
CA GLN A 68 -5.31 -1.25 -8.50
C GLN A 68 -5.80 0.20 -8.41
N TYR A 69 -6.25 0.57 -7.22
CA TYR A 69 -6.64 1.94 -6.87
C TYR A 69 -5.92 2.40 -5.59
N LEU A 70 -5.81 3.70 -5.44
CA LEU A 70 -5.24 4.35 -4.26
C LEU A 70 -6.29 5.24 -3.61
N LEU A 71 -6.59 5.02 -2.33
CA LEU A 71 -7.31 6.00 -1.53
C LEU A 71 -6.30 6.87 -0.78
N MET A 72 -6.45 8.18 -0.91
CA MET A 72 -5.55 9.18 -0.33
C MET A 72 -6.34 10.26 0.42
N PRO A 73 -5.82 10.77 1.57
CA PRO A 73 -6.46 11.87 2.29
C PRO A 73 -6.38 13.19 1.52
N THR A 74 -7.36 14.06 1.75
CA THR A 74 -7.33 15.47 1.31
C THR A 74 -6.56 16.37 2.28
N THR A 75 -6.12 15.84 3.42
CA THR A 75 -5.23 16.49 4.39
C THR A 75 -3.80 15.99 4.20
N HIS A 76 -2.82 16.83 4.47
CA HIS A 76 -1.41 16.45 4.34
C HIS A 76 -1.00 15.46 5.45
N ILE A 77 -1.04 14.17 5.11
CA ILE A 77 -0.57 13.05 5.94
C ILE A 77 0.53 12.36 5.15
N SER A 78 1.76 12.31 5.69
CA SER A 78 2.92 11.74 4.98
C SER A 78 2.85 10.22 4.83
N GLY A 79 2.35 9.53 5.85
CA GLY A 79 2.26 8.08 5.90
C GLY A 79 1.82 7.59 7.28
N ILE A 80 1.99 6.29 7.52
CA ILE A 80 1.53 5.60 8.74
C ILE A 80 2.11 6.18 10.04
N GLU A 81 3.24 6.87 9.99
CA GLU A 81 3.87 7.53 11.13
C GLU A 81 3.19 8.82 11.57
N SER A 82 2.26 9.35 10.81
CA SER A 82 1.59 10.61 11.14
C SER A 82 0.73 10.48 12.40
N PRO A 83 0.91 11.35 13.40
CA PRO A 83 0.09 11.32 14.62
C PRO A 83 -1.40 11.64 14.34
N LEU A 84 -1.69 12.31 13.22
CA LEU A 84 -3.07 12.59 12.80
C LEU A 84 -3.90 11.30 12.63
N LEU A 85 -3.28 10.17 12.28
CA LEU A 85 -3.99 8.90 12.12
C LEU A 85 -4.50 8.32 13.44
N LEU A 86 -4.06 8.84 14.57
CA LEU A 86 -4.49 8.44 15.91
C LEU A 86 -5.49 9.43 16.51
N ASP A 87 -5.77 10.54 15.84
CA ASP A 87 -6.76 11.52 16.25
C ASP A 87 -8.17 10.98 15.97
N PRO A 88 -9.10 11.02 16.96
CA PRO A 88 -10.48 10.55 16.81
C PRO A 88 -11.28 11.26 15.69
N SER A 89 -10.91 12.50 15.34
CA SER A 89 -11.54 13.26 14.26
C SER A 89 -11.07 12.86 12.87
N THR A 90 -9.98 12.10 12.76
CA THR A 90 -9.45 11.64 11.46
C THR A 90 -10.33 10.53 10.89
N PRO A 91 -10.73 10.62 9.62
CA PRO A 91 -11.51 9.58 8.97
C PRO A 91 -10.83 8.21 9.04
N ASN A 92 -11.64 7.16 9.14
CA ASN A 92 -11.14 5.79 9.06
C ASN A 92 -10.83 5.44 7.59
N PHE A 93 -9.62 5.76 7.14
CA PHE A 93 -9.22 5.58 5.73
C PHE A 93 -9.24 4.12 5.28
N PHE A 94 -9.03 3.14 6.16
CA PHE A 94 -9.20 1.73 5.79
C PHE A 94 -10.66 1.38 5.52
N TRP A 95 -11.59 1.88 6.32
CA TRP A 95 -13.01 1.67 6.06
C TRP A 95 -13.45 2.36 4.77
N LEU A 96 -13.02 3.59 4.54
CA LEU A 96 -13.28 4.31 3.29
C LEU A 96 -12.69 3.59 2.08
N SER A 97 -11.49 3.02 2.21
CA SER A 97 -10.87 2.19 1.15
C SER A 97 -11.68 0.93 0.88
N TRP A 98 -12.24 0.32 1.92
CA TRP A 98 -13.12 -0.83 1.77
C TRP A 98 -14.39 -0.47 0.99
N GLN A 99 -14.99 0.68 1.28
CA GLN A 99 -16.13 1.20 0.50
C GLN A 99 -15.76 1.49 -0.96
N ALA A 100 -14.56 1.99 -1.21
CA ALA A 100 -14.09 2.33 -2.56
C ALA A 100 -13.68 1.11 -3.42
N ARG A 101 -13.65 -0.12 -2.86
CA ARG A 101 -13.26 -1.34 -3.60
C ARG A 101 -14.12 -1.64 -4.82
N ASP A 102 -15.36 -1.15 -4.83
CA ASP A 102 -16.30 -1.35 -5.94
C ASP A 102 -15.78 -0.79 -7.27
N PHE A 103 -14.88 0.18 -7.25
CA PHE A 103 -14.21 0.65 -8.46
C PHE A 103 -13.40 -0.44 -9.17
N MET A 104 -12.89 -1.43 -8.44
CA MET A 104 -12.24 -2.59 -9.04
C MET A 104 -13.24 -3.41 -9.85
N SER A 105 -14.42 -3.73 -9.29
CA SER A 105 -15.49 -4.47 -9.98
C SER A 105 -16.01 -3.72 -11.21
N GLN A 106 -16.21 -2.40 -11.08
CA GLN A 106 -16.62 -1.55 -12.21
C GLN A 106 -15.58 -1.60 -13.35
N LYS A 107 -14.29 -1.51 -13.02
CA LYS A 107 -13.20 -1.59 -14.01
C LYS A 107 -13.06 -2.99 -14.61
N TYR A 108 -13.28 -4.02 -13.82
CA TYR A 108 -13.19 -5.43 -14.25
C TYR A 108 -14.38 -5.85 -15.12
N GLY A 109 -15.52 -5.14 -15.01
CA GLY A 109 -16.74 -5.43 -15.76
C GLY A 109 -17.60 -6.54 -15.17
N LYS A 110 -17.25 -7.09 -14.02
CA LYS A 110 -18.03 -8.08 -13.27
C LYS A 110 -17.69 -8.01 -11.77
N PRO A 111 -18.56 -8.55 -10.88
CA PRO A 111 -18.27 -8.57 -9.44
C PRO A 111 -16.96 -9.30 -9.12
N ILE A 112 -16.15 -8.68 -8.25
CA ILE A 112 -14.96 -9.28 -7.67
C ILE A 112 -15.34 -9.79 -6.28
N PRO A 113 -15.06 -11.07 -5.93
CA PRO A 113 -15.31 -11.56 -4.58
C PRO A 113 -14.53 -10.75 -3.54
N ASP A 114 -15.17 -10.33 -2.46
CA ASP A 114 -14.57 -9.49 -1.43
C ASP A 114 -13.30 -10.10 -0.84
N ARG A 115 -13.26 -11.43 -0.68
CA ARG A 115 -12.05 -12.16 -0.23
C ARG A 115 -10.85 -12.07 -1.17
N ALA A 116 -11.07 -11.71 -2.44
CA ALA A 116 -10.01 -11.52 -3.42
C ALA A 116 -9.36 -10.12 -3.32
N ILE A 117 -9.91 -9.25 -2.47
CA ILE A 117 -9.47 -7.86 -2.32
C ILE A 117 -8.67 -7.69 -1.03
N SER A 118 -7.59 -6.95 -1.12
CA SER A 118 -6.79 -6.53 0.02
C SER A 118 -6.57 -5.01 0.01
N LEU A 119 -6.50 -4.45 1.20
CA LEU A 119 -6.14 -3.05 1.43
C LEU A 119 -4.78 -3.03 2.11
N THR A 120 -3.81 -2.29 1.58
CA THR A 120 -2.46 -2.27 2.17
C THR A 120 -1.90 -0.86 2.28
N ILE A 121 -1.07 -0.64 3.28
CA ILE A 121 -0.23 0.55 3.41
C ILE A 121 1.18 0.13 3.81
N ASN A 122 2.16 0.74 3.16
CA ASN A 122 3.56 0.47 3.41
C ASN A 122 4.12 1.32 4.56
N SER A 123 5.13 0.79 5.24
CA SER A 123 5.92 1.52 6.23
C SER A 123 6.62 2.74 5.61
N ARG A 124 7.18 3.60 6.47
CA ARG A 124 8.05 4.69 6.01
C ARG A 124 9.28 4.20 5.23
N LYS A 125 9.75 2.98 5.48
CA LYS A 125 10.89 2.35 4.78
C LYS A 125 10.49 1.56 3.55
N GLY A 126 9.21 1.17 3.45
CA GLY A 126 8.64 0.41 2.32
C GLY A 126 8.04 1.29 1.21
N ARG A 127 7.51 2.46 1.56
CA ARG A 127 6.85 3.35 0.60
C ARG A 127 7.83 4.12 -0.29
N SER A 128 7.37 4.48 -1.47
CA SER A 128 8.06 5.35 -2.42
C SER A 128 7.52 6.79 -2.42
N GLN A 129 6.34 7.04 -1.83
CA GLN A 129 5.62 8.31 -1.87
C GLN A 129 5.36 8.86 -0.47
N ASN A 130 5.57 10.18 -0.28
CA ASN A 130 5.38 10.89 0.98
C ASN A 130 3.98 11.56 1.06
N HIS A 131 2.97 10.82 0.67
CA HIS A 131 1.58 11.11 0.92
C HIS A 131 0.88 9.80 1.25
N LEU A 132 0.09 9.75 2.32
CA LEU A 132 -0.62 8.54 2.74
C LEU A 132 -1.44 8.01 1.56
N HIS A 133 -1.28 6.76 1.24
CA HIS A 133 -2.07 6.07 0.22
C HIS A 133 -2.29 4.62 0.66
N ILE A 134 -3.55 4.22 0.62
CA ILE A 134 -3.95 2.83 0.84
C ILE A 134 -4.18 2.21 -0.53
N HIS A 135 -3.43 1.16 -0.82
CA HIS A 135 -3.59 0.38 -2.04
C HIS A 135 -4.81 -0.52 -1.92
N ILE A 136 -5.70 -0.44 -2.88
CA ILE A 136 -6.89 -1.29 -3.04
C ILE A 136 -6.61 -2.17 -4.24
N SER A 137 -6.32 -3.45 -4.02
CA SER A 137 -5.90 -4.38 -5.09
C SER A 137 -6.25 -5.82 -4.74
N CYS A 138 -6.00 -6.75 -5.66
CA CYS A 138 -6.17 -8.17 -5.40
C CYS A 138 -5.13 -8.66 -4.38
N ILE A 139 -5.56 -9.58 -3.51
CA ILE A 139 -4.61 -10.37 -2.71
C ILE A 139 -3.96 -11.41 -3.61
N SER A 140 -2.69 -11.74 -3.38
CA SER A 140 -2.04 -12.83 -4.11
C SER A 140 -2.65 -14.19 -3.72
N PRO A 141 -2.73 -15.14 -4.67
CA PRO A 141 -3.27 -16.49 -4.39
C PRO A 141 -2.56 -17.18 -3.23
N GLU A 142 -1.22 -16.99 -3.11
CA GLU A 142 -0.44 -17.59 -2.03
C GLU A 142 -0.80 -17.00 -0.67
N ALA A 143 -0.88 -15.67 -0.55
CA ALA A 143 -1.25 -15.00 0.69
C ALA A 143 -2.68 -15.37 1.11
N CYS A 144 -3.62 -15.40 0.17
CA CYS A 144 -5.00 -15.85 0.41
C CYS A 144 -5.04 -17.27 0.98
N LYS A 145 -4.39 -18.23 0.33
CA LYS A 145 -4.29 -19.62 0.77
C LYS A 145 -3.64 -19.74 2.15
N ARG A 146 -2.60 -18.95 2.42
CA ARG A 146 -1.92 -18.94 3.71
C ARG A 146 -2.84 -18.45 4.85
N LEU A 147 -3.64 -17.42 4.59
CA LEU A 147 -4.63 -16.92 5.55
C LEU A 147 -5.74 -17.93 5.80
N ASP A 148 -6.30 -18.55 4.76
CA ASP A 148 -7.30 -19.60 4.88
C ASP A 148 -6.83 -20.75 5.79
N ASN A 149 -5.60 -21.21 5.58
CA ASN A 149 -4.99 -22.30 6.36
C ASN A 149 -4.76 -21.95 7.84
N ASN A 150 -4.61 -20.66 8.13
CA ASN A 150 -4.35 -20.17 9.49
C ASN A 150 -5.56 -19.53 10.17
N LEU A 151 -6.71 -19.44 9.51
CA LEU A 151 -7.86 -18.68 10.00
C LEU A 151 -8.31 -19.09 11.42
N LYS A 152 -8.25 -20.39 11.72
CA LYS A 152 -8.60 -20.93 13.05
C LYS A 152 -7.65 -20.47 14.16
N ASN A 153 -6.42 -20.09 13.81
CA ASN A 153 -5.39 -19.61 14.73
C ASN A 153 -5.41 -18.10 14.91
N ILE A 154 -6.12 -17.38 14.04
CA ILE A 154 -6.22 -15.91 14.10
C ILE A 154 -7.44 -15.54 14.95
N ASN A 155 -7.19 -14.90 16.08
CA ASN A 155 -8.22 -14.49 17.03
C ASN A 155 -8.35 -12.95 17.12
N SER A 156 -9.16 -12.47 18.04
CA SER A 156 -9.42 -11.04 18.25
C SER A 156 -8.26 -10.24 18.88
N ARG A 157 -7.13 -10.87 19.17
CA ARG A 157 -5.92 -10.22 19.68
C ARG A 157 -4.79 -10.35 18.67
N TRP A 158 -3.93 -9.34 18.60
CA TRP A 158 -2.73 -9.41 17.78
C TRP A 158 -1.83 -10.56 18.23
N SER A 159 -1.57 -11.48 17.34
CA SER A 159 -0.69 -12.64 17.57
C SER A 159 0.15 -12.94 16.33
N PRO A 160 1.32 -13.56 16.47
CA PRO A 160 2.13 -13.95 15.33
C PRO A 160 1.35 -14.87 14.37
N LEU A 161 1.36 -14.53 13.07
CA LEU A 161 0.85 -15.41 12.03
C LEU A 161 1.83 -16.55 11.80
N PRO A 162 1.43 -17.82 12.01
CA PRO A 162 2.31 -18.96 11.79
C PRO A 162 2.87 -18.99 10.36
N GLY A 163 4.19 -19.08 10.23
CA GLY A 163 4.90 -19.09 8.95
C GLY A 163 4.94 -17.74 8.20
N GLY A 164 4.30 -16.68 8.73
CA GLY A 164 4.30 -15.36 8.10
C GLY A 164 3.75 -15.33 6.67
N LEU A 165 4.07 -14.26 5.92
CA LEU A 165 3.75 -14.10 4.50
C LEU A 165 5.00 -13.64 3.75
N ASN A 166 5.21 -14.12 2.54
CA ASN A 166 6.34 -13.75 1.65
C ASN A 166 7.72 -13.80 2.33
N GLY A 167 7.92 -14.77 3.27
CA GLY A 167 9.16 -14.89 4.04
C GLY A 167 9.31 -13.89 5.19
N HIS A 168 8.35 -13.01 5.41
CA HIS A 168 8.37 -12.03 6.48
C HIS A 168 7.43 -12.39 7.63
N LYS A 169 7.78 -11.94 8.85
CA LYS A 169 6.93 -12.10 10.04
C LYS A 169 5.77 -11.11 9.99
N TYR A 170 4.57 -11.61 10.29
CA TYR A 170 3.36 -10.83 10.45
C TYR A 170 2.70 -11.09 11.79
N LEU A 171 2.11 -10.04 12.36
CA LEU A 171 1.06 -10.16 13.36
C LEU A 171 -0.28 -10.19 12.63
N ALA A 172 -1.21 -10.98 13.13
CA ALA A 172 -2.57 -11.06 12.62
C ALA A 172 -3.58 -10.85 13.75
N ARG A 173 -4.70 -10.20 13.43
CA ARG A 173 -5.83 -9.96 14.34
C ARG A 173 -7.13 -10.06 13.56
N ARG A 174 -8.10 -10.80 14.10
CA ARG A 174 -9.44 -10.92 13.52
C ARG A 174 -10.36 -9.85 14.06
N VAL A 175 -11.15 -9.23 13.20
CA VAL A 175 -12.16 -8.22 13.54
C VAL A 175 -13.45 -8.47 12.78
N THR A 176 -14.56 -7.99 13.32
CA THR A 176 -15.84 -7.93 12.60
C THR A 176 -15.86 -6.72 11.66
N GLU A 177 -16.79 -6.72 10.70
CA GLU A 177 -17.05 -5.56 9.84
C GLU A 177 -17.42 -4.32 10.66
N SER A 178 -18.29 -4.48 11.64
CA SER A 178 -18.68 -3.39 12.56
C SER A 178 -17.49 -2.81 13.32
N GLU A 179 -16.57 -3.66 13.78
CA GLU A 179 -15.38 -3.21 14.48
C GLU A 179 -14.43 -2.45 13.52
N LEU A 180 -14.25 -2.95 12.29
CA LEU A 180 -13.45 -2.28 11.26
C LEU A 180 -14.06 -0.91 10.88
N ALA A 181 -15.38 -0.83 10.75
CA ALA A 181 -16.08 0.42 10.43
C ALA A 181 -15.93 1.47 11.54
N GLN A 182 -15.97 1.05 12.81
CA GLN A 182 -15.97 1.95 13.97
C GLN A 182 -14.57 2.32 14.44
N LYS A 183 -13.56 1.48 14.20
CA LYS A 183 -12.22 1.67 14.75
C LYS A 183 -11.15 1.48 13.68
N SER A 184 -10.36 2.52 13.48
CA SER A 184 -9.28 2.50 12.50
C SER A 184 -8.20 1.45 12.84
N PRO A 185 -7.73 0.63 11.88
CA PRO A 185 -6.59 -0.25 12.04
C PRO A 185 -5.32 0.43 12.54
N PHE A 186 -5.10 1.71 12.21
CA PHE A 186 -3.98 2.49 12.76
C PHE A 186 -4.07 2.62 14.29
N VAL A 187 -5.27 2.94 14.78
CA VAL A 187 -5.54 3.06 16.23
C VAL A 187 -5.44 1.71 16.92
N MET A 188 -5.95 0.63 16.29
CA MET A 188 -5.84 -0.72 16.82
C MET A 188 -4.38 -1.14 16.97
N LEU A 189 -3.56 -0.94 15.93
CA LEU A 189 -2.12 -1.23 15.97
C LEU A 189 -1.42 -0.44 17.09
N ALA A 190 -1.62 0.88 17.12
CA ALA A 190 -0.93 1.76 18.05
C ALA A 190 -1.26 1.46 19.52
N LYS A 191 -2.51 1.11 19.82
CA LYS A 191 -2.98 0.89 21.18
C LYS A 191 -2.77 -0.53 21.69
N GLU A 192 -2.78 -1.52 20.81
CA GLU A 192 -2.86 -2.92 21.19
C GLU A 192 -1.56 -3.69 20.99
N VAL A 193 -0.65 -3.20 20.11
CA VAL A 193 0.67 -3.82 19.92
C VAL A 193 1.70 -3.09 20.76
N PRO A 194 2.37 -3.77 21.71
CA PRO A 194 3.36 -3.14 22.59
C PRO A 194 4.44 -2.39 21.81
N GLY A 195 4.62 -1.12 22.14
CA GLY A 195 5.64 -0.24 21.53
C GLY A 195 5.30 0.29 20.14
N ALA A 196 4.20 -0.15 19.48
CA ALA A 196 3.84 0.30 18.15
C ALA A 196 3.53 1.80 18.10
N HIS A 197 2.85 2.35 19.10
CA HIS A 197 2.54 3.78 19.17
C HIS A 197 3.76 4.69 18.92
N LYS A 198 4.93 4.32 19.46
CA LYS A 198 6.17 5.09 19.30
C LYS A 198 6.90 4.81 17.97
N ARG A 199 6.46 3.81 17.23
CA ARG A 199 7.18 3.27 16.06
C ARG A 199 6.26 3.00 14.87
N MET A 200 5.13 3.71 14.78
CA MET A 200 4.15 3.51 13.70
C MET A 200 4.79 3.48 12.32
N GLY A 201 5.77 4.34 12.05
CA GLY A 201 6.49 4.39 10.78
C GLY A 201 7.28 3.14 10.40
N ASP A 202 7.51 2.22 11.34
CA ASP A 202 8.19 0.94 11.10
C ASP A 202 7.21 -0.16 10.66
N TYR A 203 5.90 0.09 10.68
CA TYR A 203 4.90 -0.93 10.34
C TYR A 203 4.32 -0.70 8.95
N GLY A 204 4.06 -1.82 8.26
CA GLY A 204 3.09 -1.91 7.17
C GLY A 204 1.83 -2.61 7.68
N LEU A 205 0.67 -2.19 7.20
CA LEU A 205 -0.63 -2.76 7.57
C LEU A 205 -1.37 -3.28 6.35
N ALA A 206 -2.13 -4.36 6.54
CA ALA A 206 -3.10 -4.82 5.56
C ALA A 206 -4.43 -5.21 6.20
N VAL A 207 -5.49 -5.19 5.40
CA VAL A 207 -6.84 -5.64 5.74
C VAL A 207 -7.33 -6.55 4.63
N VAL A 208 -7.81 -7.75 5.00
CA VAL A 208 -8.32 -8.76 4.07
C VAL A 208 -9.61 -9.35 4.63
N GLN A 209 -10.66 -9.44 3.81
CA GLN A 209 -11.88 -10.15 4.22
C GLN A 209 -11.70 -11.67 4.09
N GLN A 210 -12.37 -12.41 4.96
CA GLN A 210 -12.36 -13.86 5.00
C GLN A 210 -13.70 -14.46 4.55
N ASN A 211 -13.73 -15.76 4.29
CA ASN A 211 -14.94 -16.47 3.83
C ASN A 211 -16.14 -16.38 4.78
N ASP A 212 -15.92 -16.12 6.06
CA ASP A 212 -16.96 -15.98 7.07
C ASP A 212 -17.37 -14.50 7.33
N ASN A 213 -17.05 -13.62 6.38
CA ASN A 213 -17.30 -12.18 6.42
C ASN A 213 -16.57 -11.45 7.56
N SER A 214 -15.66 -12.11 8.28
CA SER A 214 -14.76 -11.40 9.18
C SER A 214 -13.60 -10.80 8.40
N PHE A 215 -12.86 -9.88 9.04
CA PHE A 215 -11.65 -9.31 8.48
C PHE A 215 -10.42 -9.75 9.28
N VAL A 216 -9.33 -9.92 8.59
CA VAL A 216 -8.00 -10.10 9.18
C VAL A 216 -7.21 -8.83 8.96
N LEU A 217 -6.79 -8.21 10.07
CA LEU A 217 -5.78 -7.17 10.08
C LEU A 217 -4.41 -7.84 10.15
N LEU A 218 -3.50 -7.39 9.33
CA LEU A 218 -2.12 -7.87 9.26
C LEU A 218 -1.17 -6.71 9.52
N ALA A 219 -0.12 -6.95 10.32
CA ALA A 219 0.93 -5.97 10.55
C ALA A 219 2.30 -6.62 10.39
N THR A 220 3.14 -6.06 9.53
CA THR A 220 4.55 -6.44 9.42
C THR A 220 5.42 -5.29 9.88
N GLN A 221 6.58 -5.60 10.48
CA GLN A 221 7.46 -4.58 11.05
C GLN A 221 8.81 -4.57 10.33
N PHE A 222 9.33 -3.38 10.06
CA PHE A 222 10.65 -3.18 9.49
C PHE A 222 11.73 -3.95 10.29
N ASN A 223 12.49 -4.76 9.58
CA ASN A 223 13.62 -5.49 10.13
C ASN A 223 14.75 -5.59 9.10
N PRO A 224 15.83 -4.81 9.25
CA PRO A 224 16.94 -4.83 8.32
C PRO A 224 17.70 -6.16 8.27
N LEU A 225 17.68 -6.93 9.37
CA LEU A 225 18.38 -8.23 9.43
C LEU A 225 17.73 -9.30 8.56
N THR A 226 16.44 -9.14 8.24
CA THR A 226 15.68 -10.05 7.36
C THR A 226 15.30 -9.38 6.04
N SER A 227 15.89 -8.23 5.72
CA SER A 227 15.55 -7.40 4.55
C SER A 227 14.08 -6.99 4.48
N ASN A 228 13.32 -7.13 5.58
CA ASN A 228 11.92 -6.74 5.65
C ASN A 228 11.78 -5.21 5.73
N ARG A 229 11.32 -4.59 4.66
CA ARG A 229 11.02 -3.15 4.60
C ARG A 229 9.65 -2.79 5.18
N ALA A 230 8.89 -3.78 5.64
CA ALA A 230 7.49 -3.66 6.04
C ALA A 230 6.63 -3.01 4.93
N SER A 231 6.78 -3.53 3.72
CA SER A 231 5.95 -3.19 2.57
C SER A 231 4.78 -4.18 2.55
N ALA A 232 3.66 -3.82 3.18
CA ALA A 232 2.51 -4.72 3.24
C ALA A 232 1.87 -4.98 1.86
N GLU A 233 2.17 -4.14 0.87
CA GLU A 233 1.80 -4.33 -0.54
C GLU A 233 2.38 -5.64 -1.14
N GLU A 234 3.41 -6.23 -0.50
CA GLU A 234 3.99 -7.51 -0.93
C GLU A 234 3.00 -8.69 -0.93
N ILE A 235 1.87 -8.57 -0.21
CA ILE A 235 0.81 -9.60 -0.23
C ILE A 235 -0.17 -9.42 -1.38
N GLN A 236 -0.04 -8.35 -2.17
CA GLN A 236 -0.91 -8.04 -3.31
C GLN A 236 -0.33 -8.61 -4.60
N ASP A 237 -1.25 -8.94 -5.51
CA ASP A 237 -0.96 -9.29 -6.89
C ASP A 237 -1.64 -8.27 -7.81
N HIS A 238 -0.83 -7.45 -8.47
CA HIS A 238 -1.34 -6.39 -9.34
C HIS A 238 -1.95 -6.90 -10.64
N GLU A 239 -1.63 -8.13 -11.06
CA GLU A 239 -2.24 -8.78 -12.23
C GLU A 239 -3.57 -9.47 -11.89
N CYS A 240 -3.89 -9.61 -10.60
CA CYS A 240 -5.13 -10.21 -10.11
C CYS A 240 -5.32 -11.66 -10.57
N GLU A 241 -4.29 -12.50 -10.54
CA GLU A 241 -4.34 -13.93 -10.92
C GLU A 241 -5.40 -14.71 -10.13
N ILE A 242 -5.73 -14.26 -8.91
CA ILE A 242 -6.78 -14.85 -8.07
C ILE A 242 -8.19 -14.82 -8.73
N LEU A 243 -8.37 -14.03 -9.79
CA LEU A 243 -9.64 -13.90 -10.51
C LEU A 243 -9.74 -14.80 -11.76
N ASN A 244 -8.68 -15.54 -12.09
CA ASN A 244 -8.57 -16.41 -13.26
C ASN A 244 -9.04 -17.84 -12.98
#